data_0bef4c70046e64bf8828b3e76b0e9ecb
#
_entry.id   0bef4c70046e64bf8828b3e76b0e9ecb
#
_cell.length_a   1.000
_cell.length_b   1.000
_cell.length_c   1.000
_cell.angle_alpha   90.00
_cell.angle_beta   90.00
_cell.angle_gamma   90.00
#
_symmetry.space_group_name_H-M   'P 1'
#
loop_
_entity.id
_entity.type
_entity.pdbx_description
1 polymer ?
#
loop_
_entity_poly.entity_id
_entity_poly.type
_entity_poly.pdbx_seq_one_letter_code
_entity_poly.pdbx_strand_id
1 'polypeptide(L)'
;MDKAELAYFEKLFKDYYTYDKKILLRKAELTVREIDENVGGGKSNIRAKTVENMVIKQLSDERLVFLENVKDAIEYTLDVIEMINPHFKTLIVEKYFKNGGIETWEDVAKRVGWSTSQAYNIRYKALEIFANKLGLANTL
;
A
#
# COMPACT_ATOMS: atom_id res chain seq x y z
N MET A 1 6.62 14.59 10.87
CA MET A 1 7.35 14.00 9.72
C MET A 1 8.14 15.09 9.02
N ASP A 2 9.35 14.80 8.65
CA ASP A 2 10.11 15.72 7.81
C ASP A 2 9.65 15.62 6.34
N LYS A 3 10.23 16.46 5.51
CA LYS A 3 9.84 16.57 4.10
C LYS A 3 10.11 15.28 3.30
N ALA A 4 11.22 14.61 3.62
CA ALA A 4 11.59 13.37 2.94
C ALA A 4 10.66 12.21 3.33
N GLU A 5 10.32 12.10 4.59
CA GLU A 5 9.37 11.11 5.08
C GLU A 5 7.98 11.31 4.46
N LEU A 6 7.54 12.56 4.43
CA LEU A 6 6.25 12.91 3.83
C LEU A 6 6.19 12.50 2.36
N ALA A 7 7.25 12.81 1.59
CA ALA A 7 7.35 12.45 0.18
C ALA A 7 7.35 10.92 -0.01
N TYR A 8 8.04 10.20 0.86
CA TYR A 8 8.09 8.73 0.81
C TYR A 8 6.72 8.11 1.05
N PHE A 9 6.03 8.53 2.11
CA PHE A 9 4.71 8.01 2.43
C PHE A 9 3.68 8.38 1.36
N GLU A 10 3.79 9.59 0.81
CA GLU A 10 2.93 10.04 -0.27
C GLU A 10 3.09 9.17 -1.51
N LYS A 11 4.32 8.82 -1.85
CA LYS A 11 4.61 7.92 -2.98
C LYS A 11 4.00 6.55 -2.78
N LEU A 12 4.15 5.96 -1.59
CA LEU A 12 3.55 4.67 -1.27
C LEU A 12 2.03 4.73 -1.38
N PHE A 13 1.43 5.77 -0.84
CA PHE A 13 -0.03 5.95 -0.85
C PHE A 13 -0.57 6.09 -2.28
N LYS A 14 0.09 6.89 -3.07
CA LYS A 14 -0.27 7.19 -4.45
C LYS A 14 -0.27 5.95 -5.35
N ASP A 15 0.61 4.98 -5.05
CA ASP A 15 0.76 3.75 -5.82
C ASP A 15 -0.26 2.65 -5.47
N TYR A 16 -1.28 2.98 -4.70
CA TYR A 16 -2.27 2.02 -4.17
C TYR A 16 -2.80 1.05 -5.23
N TYR A 17 -3.18 1.53 -6.41
CA TYR A 17 -3.75 0.69 -7.46
C TYR A 17 -2.76 -0.31 -8.07
N THR A 18 -1.48 -0.15 -7.79
CA THR A 18 -0.46 -1.06 -8.29
C THR A 18 -0.20 -2.24 -7.37
N TYR A 19 -0.65 -2.19 -6.11
CA TYR A 19 -0.28 -3.21 -5.12
C TYR A 19 -0.91 -4.57 -5.38
N ASP A 20 -2.15 -4.65 -5.82
CA ASP A 20 -2.77 -5.93 -6.14
C ASP A 20 -1.98 -6.68 -7.22
N LYS A 21 -1.58 -5.96 -8.27
CA LYS A 21 -0.76 -6.52 -9.34
C LYS A 21 0.63 -6.92 -8.85
N LYS A 22 1.27 -6.07 -8.07
CA LYS A 22 2.60 -6.34 -7.50
C LYS A 22 2.60 -7.56 -6.60
N ILE A 23 1.57 -7.69 -5.75
CA ILE A 23 1.38 -8.83 -4.87
C ILE A 23 1.20 -10.11 -5.70
N LEU A 24 0.33 -10.08 -6.69
CA LEU A 24 0.08 -11.22 -7.58
C LEU A 24 1.34 -11.66 -8.30
N LEU A 25 2.10 -10.70 -8.85
CA LEU A 25 3.36 -10.99 -9.55
C LEU A 25 4.39 -11.59 -8.61
N ARG A 26 4.50 -11.07 -7.38
CA ARG A 26 5.46 -11.60 -6.40
C ARG A 26 5.11 -13.04 -6.00
N LYS A 27 3.83 -13.32 -5.78
CA LYS A 27 3.36 -14.69 -5.50
C LYS A 27 3.69 -15.64 -6.66
N ALA A 28 3.48 -15.19 -7.90
CA ALA A 28 3.82 -15.96 -9.09
C ALA A 28 5.32 -16.26 -9.18
N GLU A 29 6.19 -15.26 -8.91
CA GLU A 29 7.64 -15.44 -8.87
C GLU A 29 8.05 -16.51 -7.86
N LEU A 30 7.48 -16.46 -6.65
CA LEU A 30 7.77 -17.43 -5.60
C LEU A 30 7.32 -18.84 -5.99
N THR A 31 6.18 -18.95 -6.64
CA THR A 31 5.66 -20.23 -7.15
C THR A 31 6.59 -20.83 -8.19
N VAL A 32 7.05 -20.03 -9.15
CA VAL A 32 7.99 -20.48 -10.20
C VAL A 32 9.29 -20.96 -9.58
N ARG A 33 9.86 -20.21 -8.64
CA ARG A 33 11.09 -20.59 -7.93
C ARG A 33 10.93 -21.90 -7.19
N GLU A 34 9.82 -22.12 -6.52
CA GLU A 34 9.57 -23.34 -5.76
C GLU A 34 9.44 -24.55 -6.68
N ILE A 35 8.79 -24.40 -7.81
CA ILE A 35 8.67 -25.46 -8.82
C ILE A 35 10.06 -25.83 -9.36
N ASP A 36 10.89 -24.84 -9.70
CA ASP A 36 12.24 -25.06 -10.21
C ASP A 36 13.12 -25.77 -9.19
N GLU A 37 13.04 -25.42 -7.92
CA GLU A 37 13.79 -26.03 -6.84
C GLU A 37 13.41 -27.50 -6.61
N ASN A 38 12.18 -27.88 -6.95
CA ASN A 38 11.66 -29.23 -6.73
C ASN A 38 11.68 -30.13 -7.97
N VAL A 39 12.24 -29.65 -9.07
CA VAL A 39 12.39 -30.46 -10.31
C VAL A 39 13.38 -31.59 -10.06
N GLY A 40 12.94 -32.86 -10.32
CA GLY A 40 13.78 -34.04 -10.20
C GLY A 40 13.63 -34.85 -8.92
N GLY A 41 12.76 -34.49 -8.00
CA GLY A 41 12.48 -35.29 -6.80
C GLY A 41 11.37 -36.36 -7.01
N GLY A 42 11.13 -37.20 -6.02
CA GLY A 42 10.16 -38.33 -6.07
C GLY A 42 8.70 -37.92 -6.32
N LYS A 43 7.88 -38.86 -6.76
CA LYS A 43 6.63 -38.54 -7.47
C LYS A 43 5.41 -38.15 -6.63
N SER A 44 5.15 -38.75 -5.47
CA SER A 44 3.87 -38.54 -4.77
C SER A 44 3.90 -37.53 -3.65
N ASN A 45 5.03 -37.36 -3.00
CA ASN A 45 5.17 -36.41 -1.88
C ASN A 45 5.61 -35.02 -2.31
N ILE A 46 6.08 -34.85 -3.54
CA ILE A 46 6.60 -33.58 -4.07
C ILE A 46 5.50 -32.53 -4.12
N ARG A 47 4.30 -32.91 -4.61
CA ARG A 47 3.22 -31.93 -4.82
C ARG A 47 2.72 -31.32 -3.51
N ALA A 48 2.50 -32.15 -2.49
CA ALA A 48 2.08 -31.69 -1.18
C ALA A 48 3.16 -30.86 -0.50
N LYS A 49 4.42 -31.31 -0.61
CA LYS A 49 5.57 -30.60 -0.05
C LYS A 49 5.82 -29.28 -0.78
N THR A 50 5.62 -29.23 -2.09
CA THR A 50 5.74 -28.01 -2.89
C THR A 50 4.70 -26.98 -2.47
N VAL A 51 3.45 -27.38 -2.27
CA VAL A 51 2.38 -26.48 -1.80
C VAL A 51 2.69 -25.95 -0.42
N GLU A 52 3.11 -26.80 0.50
CA GLU A 52 3.50 -26.40 1.86
C GLU A 52 4.66 -25.39 1.83
N ASN A 53 5.70 -25.67 1.05
CA ASN A 53 6.84 -24.79 0.89
C ASN A 53 6.47 -23.43 0.29
N MET A 54 5.56 -23.42 -0.70
CA MET A 54 5.05 -22.16 -1.28
C MET A 54 4.33 -21.32 -0.26
N VAL A 55 3.50 -21.92 0.59
CA VAL A 55 2.79 -21.21 1.66
C VAL A 55 3.80 -20.59 2.63
N ILE A 56 4.79 -21.38 3.06
CA ILE A 56 5.84 -20.90 3.97
C ILE A 56 6.62 -19.75 3.33
N LYS A 57 7.02 -19.88 2.07
CA LYS A 57 7.75 -18.82 1.35
C LYS A 57 6.93 -17.53 1.22
N GLN A 58 5.65 -17.65 0.89
CA GLN A 58 4.78 -16.49 0.78
C GLN A 58 4.61 -15.78 2.14
N LEU A 59 4.42 -16.53 3.21
CA LEU A 59 4.27 -15.98 4.56
C LEU A 59 5.53 -15.31 5.09
N SER A 60 6.70 -15.76 4.66
CA SER A 60 8.00 -15.27 5.13
C SER A 60 8.69 -14.32 4.16
N ASP A 61 8.18 -14.12 2.95
CA ASP A 61 8.77 -13.23 1.96
C ASP A 61 8.61 -11.77 2.38
N GLU A 62 9.71 -11.12 2.66
CA GLU A 62 9.71 -9.73 3.17
C GLU A 62 9.06 -8.75 2.21
N ARG A 63 9.29 -8.92 0.91
CA ARG A 63 8.70 -8.03 -0.11
C ARG A 63 7.19 -8.19 -0.18
N LEU A 64 6.71 -9.43 -0.15
CA LEU A 64 5.28 -9.71 -0.19
C LEU A 64 4.58 -9.18 1.07
N VAL A 65 5.16 -9.44 2.24
CA VAL A 65 4.65 -8.93 3.51
C VAL A 65 4.59 -7.39 3.50
N PHE A 66 5.66 -6.75 3.00
CA PHE A 66 5.69 -5.28 2.90
C PHE A 66 4.56 -4.75 2.00
N LEU A 67 4.39 -5.33 0.81
CA LEU A 67 3.34 -4.92 -0.13
C LEU A 67 1.94 -5.07 0.47
N GLU A 68 1.68 -6.18 1.13
CA GLU A 68 0.39 -6.43 1.79
C GLU A 68 0.16 -5.46 2.95
N ASN A 69 1.17 -5.20 3.75
CA ASN A 69 1.08 -4.26 4.87
C ASN A 69 0.82 -2.83 4.40
N VAL A 70 1.48 -2.40 3.32
CA VAL A 70 1.25 -1.07 2.76
C VAL A 70 -0.17 -0.94 2.23
N LYS A 71 -0.63 -1.92 1.48
CA LYS A 71 -2.01 -1.94 0.96
C LYS A 71 -3.03 -1.86 2.09
N ASP A 72 -2.88 -2.71 3.10
CA ASP A 72 -3.79 -2.74 4.25
C ASP A 72 -3.76 -1.42 5.03
N ALA A 73 -2.59 -0.82 5.18
CA ALA A 73 -2.44 0.46 5.86
C ALA A 73 -3.13 1.61 5.11
N ILE A 74 -3.09 1.59 3.77
CA ILE A 74 -3.79 2.58 2.94
C ILE A 74 -5.31 2.43 3.12
N GLU A 75 -5.81 1.21 3.02
CA GLU A 75 -7.25 0.93 3.18
C GLU A 75 -7.73 1.33 4.58
N TYR A 76 -6.97 1.00 5.61
CA TYR A 76 -7.23 1.42 6.99
C TYR A 76 -7.28 2.95 7.10
N THR A 77 -6.33 3.64 6.49
CA THR A 77 -6.25 5.10 6.52
C THR A 77 -7.49 5.73 5.89
N LEU A 78 -7.90 5.22 4.74
CA LEU A 78 -9.09 5.72 4.05
C LEU A 78 -10.35 5.52 4.89
N ASP A 79 -10.47 4.38 5.56
CA ASP A 79 -11.60 4.08 6.43
C ASP A 79 -11.64 5.03 7.64
N VAL A 80 -10.50 5.24 8.29
CA VAL A 80 -10.39 6.14 9.44
C VAL A 80 -10.73 7.58 9.05
N ILE A 81 -10.21 8.04 7.93
CA ILE A 81 -10.47 9.40 7.44
C ILE A 81 -11.96 9.57 7.13
N GLU A 82 -12.58 8.58 6.52
CA GLU A 82 -14.02 8.61 6.23
C GLU A 82 -14.84 8.69 7.51
N MET A 83 -14.44 7.99 8.56
CA MET A 83 -15.08 8.05 9.87
C MET A 83 -14.95 9.42 10.52
N ILE A 84 -13.81 10.09 10.32
CA ILE A 84 -13.61 11.45 10.84
C ILE A 84 -14.48 12.44 10.07
N ASN A 85 -14.41 12.41 8.75
CA ASN A 85 -15.21 13.25 7.86
C ASN A 85 -15.17 12.68 6.44
N PRO A 86 -16.33 12.27 5.88
CA PRO A 86 -16.37 11.72 4.52
C PRO A 86 -15.78 12.65 3.45
N HIS A 87 -15.85 13.96 3.67
CA HIS A 87 -15.30 14.94 2.72
C HIS A 87 -13.78 14.94 2.71
N PHE A 88 -13.14 14.55 3.80
CA PHE A 88 -11.69 14.38 3.85
C PHE A 88 -11.26 13.23 2.94
N LYS A 89 -11.97 12.13 2.98
CA LYS A 89 -11.73 10.99 2.08
C LYS A 89 -11.88 11.40 0.63
N THR A 90 -12.91 12.17 0.31
CA THR A 90 -13.13 12.68 -1.04
C THR A 90 -11.91 13.45 -1.54
N LEU A 91 -11.38 14.36 -0.73
CA LEU A 91 -10.19 15.13 -1.08
C LEU A 91 -8.99 14.21 -1.39
N ILE A 92 -8.72 13.26 -0.52
CA ILE A 92 -7.58 12.34 -0.67
C ILE A 92 -7.74 11.48 -1.93
N VAL A 93 -8.92 10.91 -2.15
CA VAL A 93 -9.21 10.09 -3.33
C VAL A 93 -9.07 10.90 -4.61
N GLU A 94 -9.62 12.12 -4.64
CA GLU A 94 -9.52 12.99 -5.80
C GLU A 94 -8.08 13.38 -6.12
N LYS A 95 -7.27 13.63 -5.10
CA LYS A 95 -5.87 14.01 -5.30
C LYS A 95 -5.00 12.84 -5.78
N TYR A 96 -5.10 11.69 -5.12
CA TYR A 96 -4.16 10.60 -5.36
C TYR A 96 -4.63 9.61 -6.42
N PHE A 97 -5.94 9.38 -6.53
CA PHE A 97 -6.48 8.26 -7.30
C PHE A 97 -7.30 8.67 -8.52
N LYS A 98 -7.47 9.96 -8.74
CA LYS A 98 -8.17 10.49 -9.91
C LYS A 98 -7.18 11.21 -10.82
N ASN A 99 -7.47 11.22 -12.10
CA ASN A 99 -6.67 11.93 -13.11
C ASN A 99 -5.18 11.62 -13.07
N GLY A 100 -4.82 10.36 -12.71
CA GLY A 100 -3.43 9.94 -12.61
C GLY A 100 -2.65 10.59 -11.47
N GLY A 101 -3.31 11.28 -10.56
CA GLY A 101 -2.66 11.98 -9.44
C GLY A 101 -1.82 13.17 -9.85
N ILE A 102 -2.03 13.70 -11.05
CA ILE A 102 -1.22 14.81 -11.60
C ILE A 102 -1.70 16.19 -11.20
N GLU A 103 -2.94 16.32 -10.74
CA GLU A 103 -3.46 17.61 -10.30
C GLU A 103 -2.74 18.10 -9.05
N THR A 104 -2.57 19.42 -8.92
CA THR A 104 -1.97 19.99 -7.70
C THR A 104 -2.97 19.96 -6.55
N TRP A 105 -2.46 20.08 -5.33
CA TRP A 105 -3.32 20.21 -4.14
C TRP A 105 -4.23 21.44 -4.22
N GLU A 106 -3.74 22.54 -4.76
CA GLU A 106 -4.52 23.75 -4.99
C GLU A 106 -5.73 23.48 -5.90
N ASP A 107 -5.49 22.84 -7.04
CA ASP A 107 -6.54 22.55 -8.02
C ASP A 107 -7.60 21.63 -7.45
N VAL A 108 -7.18 20.57 -6.77
CA VAL A 108 -8.11 19.60 -6.16
C VAL A 108 -8.90 20.26 -5.03
N ALA A 109 -8.24 21.02 -4.15
CA ALA A 109 -8.89 21.71 -3.05
C ALA A 109 -9.97 22.66 -3.56
N LYS A 110 -9.67 23.42 -4.59
CA LYS A 110 -10.59 24.36 -5.21
C LYS A 110 -11.82 23.64 -5.78
N ARG A 111 -11.61 22.50 -6.43
CA ARG A 111 -12.66 21.71 -7.05
C ARG A 111 -13.61 21.09 -6.00
N VAL A 112 -13.07 20.64 -4.88
CA VAL A 112 -13.88 19.96 -3.83
C VAL A 112 -14.32 20.91 -2.70
N GLY A 113 -14.00 22.21 -2.78
CA GLY A 113 -14.51 23.20 -1.84
C GLY A 113 -13.68 23.41 -0.58
N TRP A 114 -12.40 23.03 -0.58
CA TRP A 114 -11.48 23.29 0.53
C TRP A 114 -10.53 24.44 0.20
N SER A 115 -10.03 25.11 1.24
CA SER A 115 -8.89 26.02 1.06
C SER A 115 -7.62 25.18 0.89
N THR A 116 -6.59 25.75 0.27
CA THR A 116 -5.29 25.08 0.10
C THR A 116 -4.71 24.68 1.46
N SER A 117 -4.80 25.58 2.43
CA SER A 117 -4.32 25.33 3.80
C SER A 117 -5.00 24.13 4.46
N GLN A 118 -6.32 24.05 4.34
CA GLN A 118 -7.09 22.91 4.85
C GLN A 118 -6.73 21.62 4.14
N ALA A 119 -6.53 21.68 2.83
CA ALA A 119 -6.13 20.51 2.04
C ALA A 119 -4.79 19.95 2.51
N TYR A 120 -3.81 20.80 2.75
CA TYR A 120 -2.51 20.38 3.28
C TYR A 120 -2.61 19.79 4.69
N ASN A 121 -3.47 20.33 5.53
CA ASN A 121 -3.72 19.77 6.86
C ASN A 121 -4.33 18.38 6.79
N ILE A 122 -5.29 18.17 5.89
CA ILE A 122 -5.93 16.87 5.66
C ILE A 122 -4.90 15.88 5.11
N ARG A 123 -4.09 16.30 4.16
CA ARG A 123 -2.98 15.50 3.62
C ARG A 123 -2.05 15.01 4.73
N TYR A 124 -1.58 15.93 5.55
CA TYR A 124 -0.66 15.60 6.65
C TYR A 124 -1.30 14.59 7.61
N LYS A 125 -2.55 14.81 7.98
CA LYS A 125 -3.28 13.90 8.87
C LYS A 125 -3.41 12.51 8.27
N ALA A 126 -3.74 12.43 7.00
CA ALA A 126 -3.86 11.15 6.30
C ALA A 126 -2.54 10.39 6.27
N LEU A 127 -1.46 11.07 5.91
CA LEU A 127 -0.14 10.45 5.83
C LEU A 127 0.40 10.07 7.21
N GLU A 128 0.06 10.83 8.25
CA GLU A 128 0.40 10.49 9.63
C GLU A 128 -0.30 9.22 10.09
N ILE A 129 -1.59 9.10 9.82
CA ILE A 129 -2.35 7.87 10.13
C ILE A 129 -1.75 6.66 9.41
N PHE A 130 -1.45 6.84 8.14
CA PHE A 130 -0.84 5.81 7.32
C PHE A 130 0.53 5.37 7.87
N ALA A 131 1.41 6.32 8.15
CA ALA A 131 2.74 6.05 8.69
C ALA A 131 2.66 5.36 10.05
N ASN A 132 1.76 5.79 10.92
CA ASN A 132 1.54 5.17 12.23
C ASN A 132 1.06 3.72 12.07
N LYS A 133 0.16 3.46 11.13
CA LYS A 133 -0.33 2.11 10.88
C LYS A 133 0.78 1.19 10.38
N LEU A 134 1.68 1.71 9.58
CA LEU A 134 2.87 0.96 9.14
C LEU A 134 3.91 0.76 10.24
N GLY A 135 3.80 1.48 11.37
CA GLY A 135 4.76 1.41 12.46
C GLY A 135 6.06 2.15 12.20
N LEU A 136 6.07 3.07 11.23
CA LEU A 136 7.29 3.80 10.84
C LEU A 136 7.35 5.23 11.39
N ALA A 137 6.23 5.81 11.81
CA ALA A 137 6.17 7.22 12.20
C ALA A 137 6.59 7.48 13.64
N ASN A 138 6.55 6.49 14.51
CA ASN A 138 6.81 6.63 15.95
C ASN A 138 8.00 5.81 16.40
N THR A 139 9.08 5.89 15.68
CA THR A 139 10.34 5.27 16.08
C THR A 139 11.10 6.10 17.12
N LEU A 140 10.49 7.17 17.55
CA LEU A 140 11.09 8.09 18.52
C LEU A 140 10.41 8.01 19.83
#